data_ea9771bcc5c32db404df0f62730efbc9
#
_entry.id   ea9771bcc5c32db404df0f62730efbc9
#
_cell.length_a   1.000
_cell.length_b   1.000
_cell.length_c   1.000
_cell.angle_alpha   90.00
_cell.angle_beta   90.00
_cell.angle_gamma   90.00
#
_symmetry.space_group_name_H-M   'P 1'
#
loop_
_entity.id
_entity.type
_entity.pdbx_description
1 polymer ?
#
loop_
_entity_poly.entity_id
_entity_poly.type
_entity_poly.pdbx_seq_one_letter_code
_entity_poly.pdbx_strand_id
1 'polypeptide(L)'
;MQETWNKFVYDLHEAKKKNMDENGYHSLIETQFQLLGWAKYNGEICHKPTIPIGNNQSIQPDILIKKDDEEQFVVEVKRPVHSQRERERQQLVSYMRQLKLKAGIYIGEHIEVFYDHPDSKDAVSVLKVELELNNTKGAKFVELFSKKQFDKTSIEAFCKERIKEMQRQESLNKIKENLVSEDGQILIKESLKQYLAEKYKDVFAEDEIGKMLSTLQFEALPNTEESAIPQSRTIKRKTTEGNLQTKDISCFLYRNGIDAKGMFCPNDNSLVVLKGSKISSSNMPSFRPADIEKREKLMAEHTEMRDGCLYVKQDVRFRTPSGAAIFCIGGSSNGWTDWKDRDNNPLNKYRN
;
A
#
# COMPACT_ATOMS: atom_id res chain seq x y z
N MET A 1 22.84 -5.32 6.23
CA MET A 1 21.59 -4.54 6.25
C MET A 1 20.38 -5.41 6.50
N GLN A 2 20.11 -6.42 5.68
CA GLN A 2 18.90 -7.25 5.83
C GLN A 2 18.85 -7.99 7.17
N GLU A 3 19.95 -8.55 7.64
CA GLU A 3 20.02 -9.22 8.94
C GLU A 3 19.75 -8.25 10.09
N THR A 4 20.34 -7.04 10.04
CA THR A 4 20.11 -5.99 11.03
C THR A 4 18.64 -5.57 11.04
N TRP A 5 18.02 -5.43 9.86
CA TRP A 5 16.59 -5.15 9.74
C TRP A 5 15.73 -6.26 10.36
N ASN A 6 16.02 -7.51 10.03
CA ASN A 6 15.27 -8.66 10.56
C ASN A 6 15.35 -8.73 12.08
N LYS A 7 16.50 -8.43 12.67
CA LYS A 7 16.66 -8.34 14.13
C LYS A 7 15.83 -7.21 14.72
N PHE A 8 15.87 -6.04 14.08
CA PHE A 8 15.05 -4.89 14.45
C PHE A 8 13.55 -5.26 14.51
N VAL A 9 13.04 -5.87 13.44
CA VAL A 9 11.63 -6.31 13.34
C VAL A 9 11.30 -7.37 14.40
N TYR A 10 12.18 -8.34 14.61
CA TYR A 10 11.98 -9.38 15.62
C TYR A 10 11.81 -8.78 17.01
N ASP A 11 12.70 -7.88 17.41
CA ASP A 11 12.65 -7.24 18.73
C ASP A 11 11.36 -6.42 18.93
N LEU A 12 10.91 -5.69 17.89
CA LEU A 12 9.65 -4.93 17.92
C LEU A 12 8.42 -5.85 18.00
N HIS A 13 8.43 -6.97 17.29
CA HIS A 13 7.36 -7.96 17.38
C HIS A 13 7.27 -8.59 18.77
N GLU A 14 8.42 -8.91 19.40
CA GLU A 14 8.44 -9.44 20.77
C GLU A 14 7.94 -8.41 21.79
N ALA A 15 8.29 -7.13 21.63
CA ALA A 15 7.75 -6.05 22.44
C ALA A 15 6.23 -5.92 22.32
N LYS A 16 5.71 -6.02 21.09
CA LYS A 16 4.27 -6.00 20.80
C LYS A 16 3.55 -7.18 21.45
N LYS A 17 4.09 -8.40 21.32
CA LYS A 17 3.53 -9.62 21.95
C LYS A 17 3.48 -9.50 23.48
N LYS A 18 4.51 -8.93 24.08
CA LYS A 18 4.61 -8.71 25.54
C LYS A 18 3.79 -7.52 26.02
N ASN A 19 3.09 -6.80 25.13
CA ASN A 19 2.38 -5.55 25.42
C ASN A 19 3.23 -4.58 26.22
N MET A 20 4.50 -4.41 25.79
CA MET A 20 5.49 -3.56 26.45
C MET A 20 4.93 -2.15 26.66
N ASP A 21 5.20 -1.56 27.82
CA ASP A 21 4.80 -0.19 28.14
C ASP A 21 5.58 0.84 27.30
N GLU A 22 5.18 2.09 27.37
CA GLU A 22 5.78 3.16 26.56
C GLU A 22 7.26 3.36 26.87
N ASN A 23 7.64 3.35 28.13
CA ASN A 23 9.03 3.56 28.54
C ASN A 23 9.94 2.40 28.12
N GLY A 24 9.47 1.17 28.27
CA GLY A 24 10.16 -0.03 27.77
C GLY A 24 10.35 0.02 26.27
N TYR A 25 9.31 0.47 25.53
CA TYR A 25 9.37 0.59 24.09
C TYR A 25 10.36 1.67 23.64
N HIS A 26 10.40 2.84 24.31
CA HIS A 26 11.42 3.86 24.06
C HIS A 26 12.82 3.32 24.26
N SER A 27 13.08 2.60 25.38
CA SER A 27 14.37 1.98 25.66
C SER A 27 14.75 0.93 24.62
N LEU A 28 13.77 0.17 24.10
CA LEU A 28 13.99 -0.77 23.02
C LEU A 28 14.42 -0.05 21.73
N ILE A 29 13.73 1.02 21.35
CA ILE A 29 14.08 1.80 20.15
C ILE A 29 15.48 2.38 20.26
N GLU A 30 15.88 2.89 21.42
CA GLU A 30 17.27 3.32 21.65
C GLU A 30 18.27 2.18 21.43
N THR A 31 17.95 0.97 21.92
CA THR A 31 18.77 -0.23 21.67
C THR A 31 18.87 -0.55 20.19
N GLN A 32 17.78 -0.36 19.43
CA GLN A 32 17.82 -0.55 17.97
C GLN A 32 18.74 0.48 17.31
N PHE A 33 18.75 1.74 17.73
CA PHE A 33 19.70 2.73 17.22
C PHE A 33 21.15 2.39 17.61
N GLN A 34 21.37 1.76 18.78
CA GLN A 34 22.70 1.23 19.14
C GLN A 34 23.14 0.11 18.19
N LEU A 35 22.23 -0.77 17.75
CA LEU A 35 22.51 -1.77 16.71
C LEU A 35 22.85 -1.14 15.35
N LEU A 36 22.32 0.06 15.08
CA LEU A 36 22.69 0.87 13.92
C LEU A 36 24.03 1.61 14.09
N GLY A 37 24.70 1.44 15.23
CA GLY A 37 26.03 1.98 15.53
C GLY A 37 26.06 3.32 16.25
N TRP A 38 24.91 3.89 16.62
CA TRP A 38 24.85 5.11 17.43
C TRP A 38 25.13 4.79 18.90
N ALA A 39 25.91 5.62 19.59
CA ALA A 39 26.36 5.34 20.94
C ALA A 39 25.67 6.24 21.97
N LYS A 40 24.92 5.62 22.91
CA LYS A 40 24.25 6.35 23.98
C LYS A 40 25.25 6.94 24.99
N TYR A 41 26.34 6.21 25.29
CA TYR A 41 27.32 6.59 26.30
C TYR A 41 28.14 7.84 25.94
N ASN A 42 28.24 8.20 24.67
CA ASN A 42 28.93 9.41 24.21
C ASN A 42 27.95 10.53 23.77
N GLY A 43 26.68 10.43 24.14
CA GLY A 43 25.68 11.46 23.90
C GLY A 43 25.11 11.51 22.47
N GLU A 44 25.33 10.50 21.65
CA GLU A 44 24.77 10.46 20.29
C GLU A 44 23.29 10.11 20.29
N ILE A 45 22.80 9.34 21.26
CA ILE A 45 21.39 9.06 21.48
C ILE A 45 20.93 9.86 22.72
N CYS A 46 20.17 10.92 22.49
CA CYS A 46 19.60 11.74 23.55
C CYS A 46 18.13 11.36 23.78
N HIS A 47 17.83 10.79 24.95
CA HIS A 47 16.48 10.42 25.37
C HIS A 47 15.75 11.61 25.94
N LYS A 48 14.59 11.95 25.39
CA LYS A 48 13.69 13.05 25.81
C LYS A 48 14.46 14.33 26.21
N PRO A 49 15.37 14.83 25.36
CA PRO A 49 16.14 16.03 25.68
C PRO A 49 15.20 17.22 25.77
N THR A 50 15.35 18.04 26.81
CA THR A 50 14.64 19.32 26.92
C THR A 50 15.45 20.39 26.19
N ILE A 51 14.91 20.90 25.08
CA ILE A 51 15.59 21.82 24.18
C ILE A 51 14.88 23.19 24.25
N PRO A 52 15.54 24.24 24.73
CA PRO A 52 14.97 25.59 24.75
C PRO A 52 14.75 26.13 23.32
N ILE A 53 13.58 26.70 23.06
CA ILE A 53 13.23 27.30 21.77
C ILE A 53 12.93 28.82 21.87
N GLY A 54 13.24 29.43 22.99
CA GLY A 54 12.99 30.85 23.27
C GLY A 54 11.67 31.07 24.04
N ASN A 55 11.48 32.31 24.54
CA ASN A 55 10.28 32.71 25.28
C ASN A 55 9.88 31.78 26.43
N ASN A 56 10.84 31.24 27.16
CA ASN A 56 10.63 30.24 28.23
C ASN A 56 9.90 28.96 27.80
N GLN A 57 9.90 28.69 26.49
CA GLN A 57 9.35 27.46 25.92
C GLN A 57 10.45 26.46 25.59
N SER A 58 10.14 25.19 25.71
CA SER A 58 11.03 24.09 25.33
C SER A 58 10.25 23.01 24.57
N ILE A 59 10.96 22.26 23.76
CA ILE A 59 10.47 21.04 23.13
C ILE A 59 11.15 19.83 23.72
N GLN A 60 10.49 18.69 23.63
CA GLN A 60 11.00 17.44 24.17
C GLN A 60 10.68 16.29 23.19
N PRO A 61 11.49 16.13 22.12
CA PRO A 61 11.35 14.97 21.25
C PRO A 61 11.69 13.67 22.00
N ASP A 62 11.11 12.56 21.60
CA ASP A 62 11.34 11.28 22.26
C ASP A 62 12.81 10.85 22.18
N ILE A 63 13.40 10.93 20.98
CA ILE A 63 14.83 10.67 20.76
C ILE A 63 15.39 11.71 19.79
N LEU A 64 16.55 12.25 20.13
CA LEU A 64 17.36 13.09 19.25
C LEU A 64 18.70 12.39 18.98
N ILE A 65 19.05 12.22 17.71
CA ILE A 65 20.33 11.65 17.32
C ILE A 65 21.30 12.76 16.94
N LYS A 66 22.51 12.68 17.52
CA LYS A 66 23.63 13.60 17.30
C LYS A 66 24.83 12.86 16.71
N LYS A 67 25.64 13.57 15.95
CA LYS A 67 26.96 13.14 15.49
C LYS A 67 27.91 14.32 15.57
N ASP A 68 29.03 14.15 16.24
CA ASP A 68 30.03 15.20 16.44
C ASP A 68 29.40 16.48 17.06
N ASP A 69 28.55 16.28 18.10
CA ASP A 69 27.74 17.28 18.78
C ASP A 69 26.68 18.02 17.92
N GLU A 70 26.59 17.71 16.62
CA GLU A 70 25.56 18.24 15.75
C GLU A 70 24.31 17.36 15.71
N GLU A 71 23.14 17.99 15.74
CA GLU A 71 21.85 17.33 15.59
C GLU A 71 21.67 16.79 14.18
N GLN A 72 21.29 15.52 14.05
CA GLN A 72 21.19 14.84 12.76
C GLN A 72 19.74 14.62 12.37
N PHE A 73 18.97 13.97 13.21
CA PHE A 73 17.54 13.70 13.00
C PHE A 73 16.85 13.45 14.35
N VAL A 74 15.54 13.61 14.32
CA VAL A 74 14.65 13.40 15.48
C VAL A 74 13.79 12.18 15.24
N VAL A 75 13.48 11.46 16.32
CA VAL A 75 12.61 10.27 16.27
C VAL A 75 11.45 10.47 17.24
N GLU A 76 10.25 10.30 16.74
CA GLU A 76 9.01 10.20 17.53
C GLU A 76 8.62 8.73 17.65
N VAL A 77 8.40 8.27 18.88
CA VAL A 77 8.17 6.87 19.20
C VAL A 77 6.75 6.68 19.74
N LYS A 78 5.99 5.79 19.17
CA LYS A 78 4.68 5.37 19.67
C LYS A 78 4.62 3.85 19.77
N ARG A 79 3.84 3.35 20.73
CA ARG A 79 3.66 1.90 20.85
C ARG A 79 3.05 1.32 19.56
N PRO A 80 3.43 0.09 19.16
CA PRO A 80 3.01 -0.51 17.88
C PRO A 80 1.51 -0.85 17.81
N VAL A 81 0.75 -0.63 18.86
CA VAL A 81 -0.71 -0.77 18.91
C VAL A 81 -1.46 0.52 18.57
N HIS A 82 -0.75 1.64 18.48
CA HIS A 82 -1.33 2.92 18.07
C HIS A 82 -1.12 3.13 16.58
N SER A 83 -2.23 3.34 15.86
CA SER A 83 -2.15 3.85 14.50
C SER A 83 -1.69 5.31 14.52
N GLN A 84 -0.80 5.65 13.61
CA GLN A 84 -0.29 7.02 13.45
C GLN A 84 -1.45 8.00 13.25
N ARG A 85 -1.47 9.07 14.06
CA ARG A 85 -2.45 10.14 13.95
C ARG A 85 -1.78 11.39 13.38
N GLU A 86 -2.56 12.21 12.70
CA GLU A 86 -2.09 13.47 12.12
C GLU A 86 -1.41 14.39 13.16
N ARG A 87 -1.91 14.38 14.41
CA ARG A 87 -1.30 15.14 15.51
C ARG A 87 0.15 14.74 15.79
N GLU A 88 0.46 13.43 15.76
CA GLU A 88 1.81 12.91 16.04
C GLU A 88 2.77 13.25 14.89
N ARG A 89 2.27 13.20 13.66
CA ARG A 89 3.00 13.67 12.49
C ARG A 89 3.33 15.17 12.60
N GLN A 90 2.35 15.99 12.94
CA GLN A 90 2.54 17.43 13.11
C GLN A 90 3.52 17.74 14.24
N GLN A 91 3.52 16.96 15.32
CA GLN A 91 4.47 17.09 16.43
C GLN A 91 5.90 16.81 15.93
N LEU A 92 6.13 15.70 15.22
CA LEU A 92 7.43 15.37 14.63
C LEU A 92 7.91 16.47 13.68
N VAL A 93 7.05 16.93 12.76
CA VAL A 93 7.38 18.01 11.83
C VAL A 93 7.71 19.32 12.55
N SER A 94 6.99 19.63 13.63
CA SER A 94 7.29 20.80 14.48
C SER A 94 8.70 20.70 15.07
N TYR A 95 9.09 19.55 15.60
CA TYR A 95 10.45 19.32 16.11
C TYR A 95 11.51 19.47 15.02
N MET A 96 11.27 18.87 13.85
CA MET A 96 12.18 19.01 12.70
C MET A 96 12.44 20.48 12.36
N ARG A 97 11.38 21.29 12.27
CA ARG A 97 11.47 22.71 11.87
C ARG A 97 12.16 23.55 12.95
N GLN A 98 11.84 23.33 14.22
CA GLN A 98 12.45 24.07 15.33
C GLN A 98 13.94 23.74 15.47
N LEU A 99 14.35 22.51 15.21
CA LEU A 99 15.74 22.05 15.23
C LEU A 99 16.44 22.23 13.87
N LYS A 100 15.77 22.77 12.87
CA LYS A 100 16.27 22.95 11.49
C LYS A 100 16.76 21.61 10.87
N LEU A 101 16.14 20.51 11.27
CA LEU A 101 16.43 19.18 10.76
C LEU A 101 15.63 18.90 9.49
N LYS A 102 16.28 18.32 8.50
CA LYS A 102 15.64 17.95 7.22
C LYS A 102 14.91 16.62 7.29
N ALA A 103 15.33 15.72 8.16
CA ALA A 103 14.76 14.39 8.30
C ALA A 103 14.24 14.16 9.71
N GLY A 104 13.10 13.48 9.82
CA GLY A 104 12.52 12.97 11.06
C GLY A 104 11.97 11.58 10.84
N ILE A 105 11.95 10.78 11.90
CA ILE A 105 11.52 9.38 11.86
C ILE A 105 10.36 9.19 12.84
N TYR A 106 9.28 8.60 12.37
CA TYR A 106 8.22 8.07 13.20
C TYR A 106 8.38 6.56 13.34
N ILE A 107 8.30 6.02 14.53
CA ILE A 107 8.34 4.59 14.82
C ILE A 107 7.13 4.21 15.67
N GLY A 108 6.24 3.37 15.12
CA GLY A 108 5.03 2.90 15.78
C GLY A 108 4.61 1.55 15.23
N GLU A 109 3.42 1.47 14.64
CA GLU A 109 2.94 0.28 13.91
C GLU A 109 3.77 0.00 12.65
N HIS A 110 4.42 1.03 12.12
CA HIS A 110 5.36 1.01 10.99
C HIS A 110 6.47 2.03 11.26
N ILE A 111 7.50 2.04 10.45
CA ILE A 111 8.50 3.10 10.43
C ILE A 111 8.20 4.03 9.28
N GLU A 112 8.22 5.33 9.53
CA GLU A 112 7.99 6.33 8.49
C GLU A 112 9.03 7.45 8.58
N VAL A 113 9.67 7.75 7.46
CA VAL A 113 10.67 8.81 7.35
C VAL A 113 10.03 10.01 6.68
N PHE A 114 10.09 11.14 7.35
CA PHE A 114 9.63 12.43 6.84
C PHE A 114 10.81 13.29 6.41
N TYR A 115 10.61 14.04 5.35
CA TYR A 115 11.57 15.01 4.85
C TYR A 115 10.90 16.38 4.70
N ASP A 116 11.51 17.43 5.32
CA ASP A 116 11.06 18.81 5.21
C ASP A 116 11.70 19.45 3.98
N HIS A 117 10.98 19.36 2.84
CA HIS A 117 11.47 19.89 1.58
C HIS A 117 11.34 21.42 1.56
N PRO A 118 12.35 22.18 1.10
CA PRO A 118 12.33 23.64 1.11
C PRO A 118 11.14 24.26 0.38
N ASP A 119 10.70 23.63 -0.71
CA ASP A 119 9.61 24.12 -1.57
C ASP A 119 8.23 23.53 -1.18
N SER A 120 8.16 22.72 -0.13
CA SER A 120 6.91 22.11 0.32
C SER A 120 6.36 22.85 1.53
N LYS A 121 5.04 23.07 1.54
CA LYS A 121 4.35 23.63 2.71
C LYS A 121 4.45 22.71 3.92
N ASP A 122 4.39 21.40 3.68
CA ASP A 122 4.41 20.36 4.71
C ASP A 122 5.53 19.36 4.44
N ALA A 123 6.04 18.73 5.52
CA ALA A 123 7.00 17.65 5.38
C ALA A 123 6.38 16.44 4.66
N VAL A 124 7.14 15.83 3.79
CA VAL A 124 6.70 14.73 2.92
C VAL A 124 7.17 13.40 3.49
N SER A 125 6.26 12.42 3.55
CA SER A 125 6.61 11.03 3.84
C SER A 125 7.34 10.43 2.64
N VAL A 126 8.64 10.16 2.79
CA VAL A 126 9.50 9.70 1.68
C VAL A 126 9.79 8.20 1.73
N LEU A 127 9.63 7.59 2.90
CA LEU A 127 9.84 6.15 3.08
C LEU A 127 8.91 5.64 4.17
N LYS A 128 7.98 4.76 3.81
CA LYS A 128 7.14 4.01 4.74
C LYS A 128 7.51 2.54 4.69
N VAL A 129 7.82 1.96 5.87
CA VAL A 129 8.33 0.60 6.01
C VAL A 129 7.45 -0.17 6.97
N GLU A 130 6.78 -1.18 6.46
CA GLU A 130 6.05 -2.14 7.30
C GLU A 130 7.03 -3.03 8.07
N LEU A 131 6.69 -3.36 9.31
CA LEU A 131 7.53 -4.18 10.19
C LEU A 131 7.45 -5.66 9.80
N GLU A 132 7.97 -6.01 8.64
CA GLU A 132 8.00 -7.35 8.07
C GLU A 132 9.43 -7.82 7.89
N LEU A 133 9.66 -9.13 8.10
CA LEU A 133 10.96 -9.74 7.83
C LEU A 133 11.28 -9.68 6.33
N ASN A 134 12.55 -9.53 6.00
CA ASN A 134 13.07 -9.47 4.63
C ASN A 134 12.53 -8.31 3.78
N ASN A 135 11.99 -7.27 4.41
CA ASN A 135 11.50 -6.07 3.74
C ASN A 135 12.69 -5.28 3.15
N THR A 136 12.69 -5.08 1.83
CA THR A 136 13.75 -4.34 1.12
C THR A 136 13.80 -2.86 1.50
N LYS A 137 12.64 -2.25 1.76
CA LYS A 137 12.56 -0.87 2.29
C LYS A 137 13.15 -0.78 3.69
N GLY A 138 13.01 -1.85 4.49
CA GLY A 138 13.64 -1.96 5.81
C GLY A 138 15.17 -2.04 5.72
N ALA A 139 15.69 -2.82 4.79
CA ALA A 139 17.13 -2.85 4.52
C ALA A 139 17.65 -1.47 4.07
N LYS A 140 16.86 -0.73 3.27
CA LYS A 140 17.18 0.65 2.86
C LYS A 140 17.15 1.63 4.04
N PHE A 141 16.18 1.48 4.95
CA PHE A 141 16.16 2.26 6.19
C PHE A 141 17.43 2.05 7.03
N VAL A 142 17.85 0.78 7.21
CA VAL A 142 19.10 0.45 7.92
C VAL A 142 20.32 1.06 7.21
N GLU A 143 20.38 1.01 5.88
CA GLU A 143 21.44 1.64 5.09
C GLU A 143 21.51 3.15 5.33
N LEU A 144 20.38 3.85 5.25
CA LEU A 144 20.32 5.31 5.38
C LEU A 144 20.65 5.80 6.80
N PHE A 145 20.23 5.06 7.84
CA PHE A 145 20.29 5.52 9.22
C PHE A 145 21.33 4.80 10.08
N SER A 146 22.12 3.86 9.53
CA SER A 146 23.30 3.30 10.22
C SER A 146 24.41 4.33 10.30
N LYS A 147 24.95 4.58 11.49
CA LYS A 147 25.99 5.60 11.75
C LYS A 147 27.16 5.54 10.76
N LYS A 148 27.62 4.32 10.43
CA LYS A 148 28.76 4.11 9.51
C LYS A 148 28.50 4.66 8.10
N GLN A 149 27.25 4.61 7.65
CA GLN A 149 26.86 5.03 6.30
C GLN A 149 26.08 6.35 6.30
N PHE A 150 25.73 6.83 7.49
CA PHE A 150 24.94 8.04 7.65
C PHE A 150 25.69 9.26 7.12
N ASP A 151 25.07 9.88 6.11
CA ASP A 151 25.51 11.16 5.54
C ASP A 151 24.28 12.00 5.17
N LYS A 152 24.22 13.22 5.71
CA LYS A 152 23.10 14.16 5.47
C LYS A 152 22.85 14.39 3.98
N THR A 153 23.91 14.52 3.20
CA THR A 153 23.82 14.79 1.74
C THR A 153 23.20 13.60 1.00
N SER A 154 23.59 12.40 1.36
CA SER A 154 23.05 11.15 0.77
C SER A 154 21.58 10.96 1.13
N ILE A 155 21.20 11.25 2.37
CA ILE A 155 19.78 11.22 2.78
C ILE A 155 18.96 12.26 2.01
N GLU A 156 19.47 13.47 1.92
CA GLU A 156 18.80 14.54 1.18
C GLU A 156 18.64 14.20 -0.31
N ALA A 157 19.66 13.64 -0.94
CA ALA A 157 19.59 13.17 -2.32
C ALA A 157 18.52 12.06 -2.49
N PHE A 158 18.52 11.06 -1.61
CA PHE A 158 17.49 10.01 -1.60
C PHE A 158 16.08 10.60 -1.44
N CYS A 159 15.88 11.50 -0.49
CA CYS A 159 14.58 12.12 -0.24
C CYS A 159 14.08 12.91 -1.45
N LYS A 160 14.94 13.72 -2.08
CA LYS A 160 14.62 14.49 -3.28
C LYS A 160 14.26 13.59 -4.47
N GLU A 161 14.98 12.51 -4.65
CA GLU A 161 14.67 11.52 -5.70
C GLU A 161 13.31 10.86 -5.46
N ARG A 162 13.03 10.45 -4.21
CA ARG A 162 11.74 9.88 -3.85
C ARG A 162 10.58 10.85 -4.07
N ILE A 163 10.74 12.11 -3.74
CA ILE A 163 9.72 13.14 -4.00
C ILE A 163 9.45 13.30 -5.50
N LYS A 164 10.51 13.34 -6.31
CA LYS A 164 10.36 13.41 -7.78
C LYS A 164 9.61 12.19 -8.32
N GLU A 165 9.93 11.00 -7.82
CA GLU A 165 9.23 9.78 -8.23
C GLU A 165 7.76 9.80 -7.81
N MET A 166 7.45 10.25 -6.59
CA MET A 166 6.06 10.40 -6.11
C MET A 166 5.28 11.41 -6.98
N GLN A 167 5.87 12.56 -7.30
CA GLN A 167 5.25 13.57 -8.19
C GLN A 167 5.02 13.03 -9.59
N ARG A 168 5.99 12.29 -10.12
CA ARG A 168 5.86 11.62 -11.41
C ARG A 168 4.73 10.61 -11.40
N GLN A 169 4.66 9.77 -10.36
CA GLN A 169 3.59 8.78 -10.22
C GLN A 169 2.21 9.43 -10.06
N GLU A 170 2.11 10.51 -9.29
CA GLU A 170 0.88 11.27 -9.17
C GLU A 170 0.44 11.87 -10.53
N SER A 171 1.38 12.42 -11.28
CA SER A 171 1.11 12.94 -12.63
C SER A 171 0.64 11.86 -13.59
N LEU A 172 1.26 10.67 -13.54
CA LEU A 172 0.81 9.51 -14.32
C LEU A 172 -0.60 9.05 -13.93
N ASN A 173 -0.90 9.05 -12.64
CA ASN A 173 -2.24 8.69 -12.16
C ASN A 173 -3.30 9.71 -12.63
N LYS A 174 -3.00 11.01 -12.56
CA LYS A 174 -3.88 12.07 -13.09
C LYS A 174 -4.11 11.90 -14.61
N ILE A 175 -3.07 11.57 -15.38
CA ILE A 175 -3.21 11.30 -16.81
C ILE A 175 -4.12 10.07 -17.03
N LYS A 176 -3.93 8.99 -16.27
CA LYS A 176 -4.78 7.80 -16.36
C LYS A 176 -6.24 8.12 -16.02
N GLU A 177 -6.48 8.86 -14.94
CA GLU A 177 -7.83 9.29 -14.55
C GLU A 177 -8.48 10.13 -15.64
N ASN A 178 -7.75 11.07 -16.23
CA ASN A 178 -8.24 11.89 -17.32
C ASN A 178 -8.59 11.07 -18.56
N LEU A 179 -7.77 10.08 -18.93
CA LEU A 179 -8.02 9.22 -20.10
C LEU A 179 -9.23 8.30 -19.93
N VAL A 180 -9.59 7.90 -18.71
CA VAL A 180 -10.78 7.08 -18.44
C VAL A 180 -12.02 7.91 -18.09
N SER A 181 -11.91 9.22 -17.96
CA SER A 181 -13.05 10.13 -17.83
C SER A 181 -13.91 10.13 -19.09
N GLU A 182 -15.13 10.61 -19.01
CA GLU A 182 -16.02 10.71 -20.17
C GLU A 182 -15.37 11.51 -21.32
N ASP A 183 -14.80 12.67 -21.02
CA ASP A 183 -14.12 13.51 -21.99
C ASP A 183 -12.89 12.82 -22.60
N GLY A 184 -12.09 12.15 -21.77
CA GLY A 184 -10.93 11.40 -22.22
C GLY A 184 -11.30 10.22 -23.13
N GLN A 185 -12.37 9.52 -22.85
CA GLN A 185 -12.88 8.46 -23.69
C GLN A 185 -13.38 8.97 -25.04
N ILE A 186 -14.05 10.13 -25.07
CA ILE A 186 -14.45 10.77 -26.34
C ILE A 186 -13.21 11.09 -27.17
N LEU A 187 -12.21 11.72 -26.58
CA LEU A 187 -10.96 12.08 -27.26
C LEU A 187 -10.22 10.85 -27.82
N ILE A 188 -10.16 9.76 -27.05
CA ILE A 188 -9.54 8.51 -27.51
C ILE A 188 -10.32 7.95 -28.69
N LYS A 189 -11.67 7.88 -28.60
CA LYS A 189 -12.50 7.35 -29.67
C LYS A 189 -12.40 8.16 -30.96
N GLU A 190 -12.39 9.49 -30.86
CA GLU A 190 -12.22 10.37 -32.01
C GLU A 190 -10.85 10.17 -32.69
N SER A 191 -9.76 10.12 -31.88
CA SER A 191 -8.41 9.86 -32.39
C SER A 191 -8.29 8.52 -33.08
N LEU A 192 -8.89 7.46 -32.50
CA LEU A 192 -8.93 6.13 -33.08
C LEU A 192 -9.80 6.08 -34.34
N LYS A 193 -10.92 6.81 -34.36
CA LYS A 193 -11.80 6.91 -35.53
C LYS A 193 -11.05 7.47 -36.74
N GLN A 194 -10.35 8.60 -36.55
CA GLN A 194 -9.54 9.22 -37.61
C GLN A 194 -8.46 8.25 -38.14
N TYR A 195 -7.68 7.64 -37.23
CA TYR A 195 -6.64 6.68 -37.62
C TYR A 195 -7.21 5.47 -38.37
N LEU A 196 -8.31 4.88 -37.89
CA LEU A 196 -8.92 3.70 -38.50
C LEU A 196 -9.62 4.04 -39.80
N ALA A 197 -10.27 5.19 -39.93
CA ALA A 197 -10.90 5.66 -41.14
C ALA A 197 -9.87 5.83 -42.28
N GLU A 198 -8.71 6.39 -42.00
CA GLU A 198 -7.64 6.52 -43.00
C GLU A 198 -7.07 5.16 -43.37
N LYS A 199 -6.82 4.28 -42.37
CA LYS A 199 -6.20 2.96 -42.59
C LYS A 199 -7.10 1.98 -43.37
N TYR A 200 -8.41 2.06 -43.18
CA TYR A 200 -9.39 1.14 -43.75
C TYR A 200 -10.38 1.82 -44.71
N LYS A 201 -10.00 2.97 -45.29
CA LYS A 201 -10.84 3.80 -46.15
C LYS A 201 -11.46 3.07 -47.35
N ASP A 202 -10.79 1.99 -47.85
CA ASP A 202 -11.23 1.20 -48.96
C ASP A 202 -12.16 0.04 -48.54
N VAL A 203 -12.41 -0.15 -47.27
CA VAL A 203 -13.16 -1.29 -46.71
C VAL A 203 -14.38 -0.86 -45.92
N PHE A 204 -14.26 0.19 -45.08
CA PHE A 204 -15.31 0.63 -44.16
C PHE A 204 -15.55 2.13 -44.31
N ALA A 205 -16.82 2.53 -44.16
CA ALA A 205 -17.18 3.92 -44.03
C ALA A 205 -16.84 4.46 -42.63
N GLU A 206 -16.58 5.76 -42.52
CA GLU A 206 -16.20 6.40 -41.28
C GLU A 206 -17.28 6.27 -40.19
N ASP A 207 -18.56 6.29 -40.57
CA ASP A 207 -19.68 6.14 -39.62
C ASP A 207 -19.80 4.69 -39.09
N GLU A 208 -19.42 3.68 -39.85
CA GLU A 208 -19.36 2.28 -39.40
C GLU A 208 -18.28 2.11 -38.31
N ILE A 209 -17.11 2.71 -38.53
CA ILE A 209 -16.02 2.76 -37.54
C ILE A 209 -16.48 3.51 -36.26
N GLY A 210 -17.17 4.64 -36.44
CA GLY A 210 -17.71 5.39 -35.33
C GLY A 210 -18.72 4.60 -34.47
N LYS A 211 -19.63 3.86 -35.13
CA LYS A 211 -20.59 2.98 -34.43
C LYS A 211 -19.87 1.87 -33.66
N MET A 212 -18.88 1.23 -34.24
CA MET A 212 -18.07 0.21 -33.59
C MET A 212 -17.36 0.79 -32.35
N LEU A 213 -16.70 1.95 -32.46
CA LEU A 213 -16.00 2.58 -31.38
C LEU A 213 -16.96 3.05 -30.25
N SER A 214 -18.20 3.40 -30.56
CA SER A 214 -19.19 3.79 -29.55
C SER A 214 -19.55 2.64 -28.60
N THR A 215 -19.36 1.40 -28.99
CA THR A 215 -19.61 0.21 -28.17
C THR A 215 -18.45 -0.12 -27.23
N LEU A 216 -17.29 0.53 -27.40
CA LEU A 216 -16.10 0.29 -26.59
C LEU A 216 -16.07 1.23 -25.38
N GLN A 217 -15.56 0.70 -24.28
CA GLN A 217 -15.25 1.47 -23.07
C GLN A 217 -13.81 1.17 -22.66
N PHE A 218 -13.05 2.23 -22.38
CA PHE A 218 -11.66 2.11 -21.93
C PHE A 218 -11.62 2.17 -20.41
N GLU A 219 -10.90 1.25 -19.78
CA GLU A 219 -10.71 1.20 -18.35
C GLU A 219 -9.22 1.22 -18.03
N ALA A 220 -8.83 1.95 -16.96
CA ALA A 220 -7.49 1.85 -16.43
C ALA A 220 -7.32 0.52 -15.69
N LEU A 221 -6.35 -0.26 -16.12
CA LEU A 221 -5.95 -1.43 -15.36
C LEU A 221 -5.32 -0.99 -14.02
N PRO A 222 -5.57 -1.71 -12.91
CA PRO A 222 -4.90 -1.42 -11.66
C PRO A 222 -3.39 -1.50 -11.85
N ASN A 223 -2.66 -0.57 -11.23
CA ASN A 223 -1.20 -0.62 -11.24
C ASN A 223 -0.75 -1.92 -10.55
N THR A 224 -0.25 -2.87 -11.31
CA THR A 224 0.65 -3.87 -10.78
C THR A 224 1.97 -3.15 -10.59
N GLU A 225 2.36 -2.91 -9.34
CA GLU A 225 3.66 -2.37 -9.01
C GLU A 225 4.73 -3.31 -9.60
N GLU A 226 5.64 -2.70 -10.34
CA GLU A 226 6.86 -3.29 -10.90
C GLU A 226 6.70 -4.37 -11.98
N SER A 227 6.53 -3.90 -13.23
CA SER A 227 7.20 -4.57 -14.33
C SER A 227 7.75 -3.54 -15.31
N ALA A 228 9.04 -3.69 -15.61
CA ALA A 228 9.81 -2.92 -16.56
C ALA A 228 9.03 -2.70 -17.86
N ILE A 229 9.14 -1.49 -18.41
CA ILE A 229 8.63 -1.09 -19.74
C ILE A 229 9.10 -2.13 -20.76
N PRO A 230 8.20 -2.84 -21.46
CA PRO A 230 8.61 -3.67 -22.57
C PRO A 230 8.97 -2.77 -23.76
N GLN A 231 10.25 -2.77 -24.12
CA GLN A 231 10.66 -2.26 -25.42
C GLN A 231 9.86 -2.94 -26.53
N SER A 232 9.47 -2.15 -27.55
CA SER A 232 8.66 -2.50 -28.70
C SER A 232 8.81 -3.96 -29.16
N ARG A 233 7.76 -4.76 -29.03
CA ARG A 233 7.70 -6.08 -29.63
C ARG A 233 6.96 -6.02 -30.96
N THR A 234 7.73 -6.13 -32.00
CA THR A 234 7.28 -6.54 -33.34
C THR A 234 6.46 -7.82 -33.23
N ILE A 235 5.21 -7.78 -33.71
CA ILE A 235 4.33 -8.94 -33.75
C ILE A 235 4.91 -9.96 -34.74
N LYS A 236 5.49 -11.02 -34.23
CA LYS A 236 5.65 -12.27 -34.96
C LYS A 236 4.73 -13.32 -34.37
N ARG A 237 3.67 -13.65 -35.12
CA ARG A 237 2.89 -14.86 -34.85
C ARG A 237 3.81 -16.07 -34.91
N LYS A 238 3.90 -16.79 -33.81
CA LYS A 238 4.27 -18.21 -33.79
C LYS A 238 3.48 -18.89 -32.71
N THR A 239 2.55 -19.73 -33.14
CA THR A 239 2.00 -20.85 -32.40
C THR A 239 3.14 -21.75 -31.93
N THR A 240 3.26 -21.97 -30.64
CA THR A 240 3.72 -23.25 -30.09
C THR A 240 3.42 -23.29 -28.58
N GLU A 241 2.86 -24.39 -28.20
CA GLU A 241 2.47 -24.84 -26.86
C GLU A 241 3.65 -24.86 -25.90
N GLY A 242 3.40 -24.50 -24.66
CA GLY A 242 4.35 -24.62 -23.56
C GLY A 242 3.67 -24.26 -22.23
N ASN A 243 2.91 -25.22 -21.71
CA ASN A 243 2.20 -25.21 -20.45
C ASN A 243 3.09 -24.91 -19.25
N LEU A 244 2.77 -23.87 -18.45
CA LEU A 244 2.75 -23.93 -16.99
C LEU A 244 1.48 -23.20 -16.53
N GLN A 245 0.34 -23.89 -16.62
CA GLN A 245 -0.91 -23.49 -15.99
C GLN A 245 -0.73 -23.66 -14.49
N THR A 246 -0.55 -22.56 -13.75
CA THR A 246 -0.83 -22.57 -12.32
C THR A 246 -2.32 -22.83 -12.18
N LYS A 247 -2.65 -24.02 -11.67
CA LYS A 247 -4.02 -24.51 -11.51
C LYS A 247 -4.78 -23.59 -10.56
N ASP A 248 -5.99 -23.18 -10.93
CA ASP A 248 -6.89 -22.43 -10.06
C ASP A 248 -7.06 -23.13 -8.70
N ILE A 249 -7.05 -22.37 -7.61
CA ILE A 249 -7.06 -22.88 -6.24
C ILE A 249 -8.47 -22.78 -5.67
N SER A 250 -9.07 -23.91 -5.29
CA SER A 250 -10.33 -23.90 -4.56
C SER A 250 -10.13 -23.29 -3.17
N CYS A 251 -10.95 -22.32 -2.82
CA CYS A 251 -10.86 -21.63 -1.54
C CYS A 251 -12.24 -21.43 -0.89
N PHE A 252 -12.22 -21.22 0.42
CA PHE A 252 -13.40 -21.18 1.26
C PHE A 252 -13.31 -19.99 2.23
N LEU A 253 -14.46 -19.39 2.55
CA LEU A 253 -14.57 -18.35 3.55
C LEU A 253 -15.70 -18.73 4.52
N TYR A 254 -15.33 -19.05 5.75
CA TYR A 254 -16.25 -19.42 6.83
C TYR A 254 -16.18 -18.36 7.93
N ARG A 255 -17.28 -17.67 8.19
CA ARG A 255 -17.36 -16.64 9.24
C ARG A 255 -18.82 -16.31 9.58
N ASN A 256 -19.20 -16.42 10.87
CA ASN A 256 -20.49 -15.91 11.38
C ASN A 256 -21.71 -16.27 10.52
N GLY A 257 -21.87 -17.53 10.16
CA GLY A 257 -22.98 -18.03 9.34
C GLY A 257 -22.81 -17.83 7.83
N ILE A 258 -21.66 -17.30 7.37
CA ILE A 258 -21.24 -17.25 5.98
C ILE A 258 -20.56 -18.57 5.64
N ASP A 259 -20.92 -19.16 4.51
CA ASP A 259 -20.31 -20.34 3.92
C ASP A 259 -20.11 -20.07 2.43
N ALA A 260 -19.02 -19.40 2.09
CA ALA A 260 -18.72 -19.04 0.72
C ALA A 260 -17.60 -19.91 0.14
N LYS A 261 -17.79 -20.33 -1.11
CA LYS A 261 -16.83 -21.13 -1.89
C LYS A 261 -16.31 -20.27 -3.04
N GLY A 262 -15.03 -20.40 -3.35
CA GLY A 262 -14.42 -19.63 -4.41
C GLY A 262 -13.33 -20.41 -5.16
N MET A 263 -12.98 -19.85 -6.33
CA MET A 263 -11.83 -20.28 -7.13
C MET A 263 -10.88 -19.09 -7.24
N PHE A 264 -9.71 -19.21 -6.67
CA PHE A 264 -8.67 -18.21 -6.75
C PHE A 264 -7.73 -18.50 -7.93
N CYS A 265 -7.50 -17.52 -8.78
CA CYS A 265 -6.56 -17.60 -9.89
C CYS A 265 -5.24 -16.89 -9.51
N PRO A 266 -4.14 -17.64 -9.28
CA PRO A 266 -2.86 -17.03 -8.91
C PRO A 266 -2.24 -16.17 -10.02
N ASN A 267 -2.64 -16.39 -11.29
CA ASN A 267 -2.05 -15.68 -12.43
C ASN A 267 -2.43 -14.19 -12.48
N ASP A 268 -3.64 -13.84 -12.04
CA ASP A 268 -4.18 -12.48 -12.07
C ASP A 268 -4.72 -12.01 -10.73
N ASN A 269 -4.52 -12.79 -9.66
CA ASN A 269 -5.02 -12.56 -8.31
C ASN A 269 -6.55 -12.40 -8.21
N SER A 270 -7.30 -12.82 -9.24
CA SER A 270 -8.75 -12.76 -9.22
C SER A 270 -9.35 -13.90 -8.40
N LEU A 271 -10.56 -13.71 -7.90
CA LEU A 271 -11.31 -14.72 -7.20
C LEU A 271 -12.75 -14.75 -7.70
N VAL A 272 -13.22 -15.95 -8.05
CA VAL A 272 -14.62 -16.19 -8.42
C VAL A 272 -15.34 -16.74 -7.22
N VAL A 273 -16.36 -16.04 -6.73
CA VAL A 273 -17.31 -16.57 -5.72
C VAL A 273 -18.30 -17.45 -6.44
N LEU A 274 -18.36 -18.71 -6.04
CA LEU A 274 -19.15 -19.72 -6.75
C LEU A 274 -20.64 -19.65 -6.37
N LYS A 275 -21.47 -20.01 -7.34
CA LYS A 275 -22.91 -20.24 -7.15
C LYS A 275 -23.16 -21.17 -5.96
N GLY A 276 -24.18 -20.86 -5.17
CA GLY A 276 -24.55 -21.59 -3.96
C GLY A 276 -23.78 -21.16 -2.72
N SER A 277 -22.86 -20.22 -2.81
CA SER A 277 -22.23 -19.59 -1.64
C SER A 277 -23.25 -18.87 -0.78
N LYS A 278 -23.29 -19.16 0.52
CA LYS A 278 -24.09 -18.42 1.50
C LYS A 278 -23.33 -17.21 1.98
N ILE A 279 -23.92 -16.02 1.88
CA ILE A 279 -23.30 -14.74 2.23
C ILE A 279 -24.14 -13.98 3.25
N SER A 280 -23.55 -12.93 3.86
CA SER A 280 -24.27 -12.05 4.79
C SER A 280 -25.35 -11.26 4.07
N SER A 281 -26.55 -11.23 4.62
CA SER A 281 -27.65 -10.37 4.16
C SER A 281 -27.59 -8.95 4.71
N SER A 282 -26.74 -8.68 5.72
CA SER A 282 -26.58 -7.39 6.38
C SER A 282 -25.22 -6.79 6.15
N ASN A 283 -25.13 -5.47 6.29
CA ASN A 283 -23.88 -4.71 6.29
C ASN A 283 -23.44 -4.43 7.73
N MET A 284 -22.14 -4.46 7.99
CA MET A 284 -21.59 -4.08 9.29
C MET A 284 -21.73 -2.57 9.53
N PRO A 285 -22.00 -2.11 10.76
CA PRO A 285 -22.18 -0.67 11.07
C PRO A 285 -20.99 0.21 10.67
N SER A 286 -19.78 -0.34 10.65
CA SER A 286 -18.54 0.35 10.28
C SER A 286 -18.28 0.37 8.77
N PHE A 287 -19.17 -0.19 7.96
CA PHE A 287 -18.97 -0.29 6.52
C PHE A 287 -19.29 1.06 5.86
N ARG A 288 -18.43 1.53 4.95
CA ARG A 288 -18.55 2.86 4.36
C ARG A 288 -19.76 2.94 3.43
N PRO A 289 -20.52 4.06 3.42
CA PRO A 289 -21.73 4.20 2.60
C PRO A 289 -21.53 3.88 1.11
N ALA A 290 -20.44 4.34 0.51
CA ALA A 290 -20.13 4.07 -0.90
C ALA A 290 -19.84 2.57 -1.20
N ASP A 291 -19.35 1.83 -0.23
CA ASP A 291 -19.10 0.39 -0.38
C ASP A 291 -20.39 -0.41 -0.13
N ILE A 292 -21.30 0.11 0.71
CA ILE A 292 -22.65 -0.43 0.90
C ILE A 292 -23.43 -0.38 -0.42
N GLU A 293 -23.49 0.77 -1.06
CA GLU A 293 -24.22 0.95 -2.33
C GLU A 293 -23.71 0.01 -3.43
N LYS A 294 -22.39 -0.11 -3.58
CA LYS A 294 -21.79 -1.04 -4.53
C LYS A 294 -22.13 -2.49 -4.23
N ARG A 295 -22.08 -2.87 -2.94
CA ARG A 295 -22.43 -4.23 -2.51
C ARG A 295 -23.91 -4.53 -2.75
N GLU A 296 -24.80 -3.62 -2.42
CA GLU A 296 -26.25 -3.79 -2.60
C GLU A 296 -26.61 -3.98 -4.08
N LYS A 297 -25.98 -3.22 -4.98
CA LYS A 297 -26.12 -3.41 -6.43
C LYS A 297 -25.70 -4.81 -6.86
N LEU A 298 -24.56 -5.29 -6.42
CA LEU A 298 -24.08 -6.64 -6.73
C LEU A 298 -25.00 -7.72 -6.11
N MET A 299 -25.50 -7.50 -4.90
CA MET A 299 -26.45 -8.41 -4.25
C MET A 299 -27.75 -8.50 -5.04
N ALA A 300 -28.33 -7.38 -5.47
CA ALA A 300 -29.56 -7.37 -6.25
C ALA A 300 -29.42 -8.15 -7.57
N GLU A 301 -28.26 -8.04 -8.22
CA GLU A 301 -27.99 -8.69 -9.49
C GLU A 301 -27.63 -10.18 -9.35
N HIS A 302 -26.84 -10.55 -8.34
CA HIS A 302 -26.17 -11.87 -8.28
C HIS A 302 -26.65 -12.78 -7.15
N THR A 303 -27.62 -12.37 -6.33
CA THR A 303 -28.06 -13.17 -5.17
C THR A 303 -29.55 -13.45 -5.16
N GLU A 304 -29.95 -14.42 -4.36
CA GLU A 304 -31.35 -14.77 -4.09
C GLU A 304 -31.53 -15.20 -2.64
N MET A 305 -32.72 -14.93 -2.10
CA MET A 305 -33.08 -15.40 -0.75
C MET A 305 -33.64 -16.83 -0.83
N ARG A 306 -33.11 -17.72 0.04
CA ARG A 306 -33.63 -19.08 0.26
C ARG A 306 -33.64 -19.36 1.76
N ASP A 307 -34.74 -19.81 2.30
CA ASP A 307 -34.90 -20.20 3.71
C ASP A 307 -34.33 -19.15 4.71
N GLY A 308 -34.59 -17.86 4.43
CA GLY A 308 -34.13 -16.76 5.27
C GLY A 308 -32.63 -16.43 5.15
N CYS A 309 -31.91 -17.10 4.24
CA CYS A 309 -30.50 -16.88 3.98
C CYS A 309 -30.26 -16.36 2.56
N LEU A 310 -29.20 -15.57 2.38
CA LEU A 310 -28.81 -15.02 1.08
C LEU A 310 -27.77 -15.90 0.40
N TYR A 311 -28.08 -16.33 -0.82
CA TYR A 311 -27.20 -17.19 -1.62
C TYR A 311 -26.84 -16.56 -2.96
N VAL A 312 -25.63 -16.82 -3.42
CA VAL A 312 -25.14 -16.43 -4.76
C VAL A 312 -25.80 -17.33 -5.80
N LYS A 313 -26.56 -16.74 -6.74
CA LYS A 313 -27.33 -17.48 -7.77
C LYS A 313 -26.53 -17.80 -9.02
N GLN A 314 -25.39 -17.14 -9.24
CA GLN A 314 -24.46 -17.37 -10.36
C GLN A 314 -23.05 -17.00 -9.92
N ASP A 315 -22.01 -17.53 -10.58
CA ASP A 315 -20.62 -17.23 -10.28
C ASP A 315 -20.33 -15.74 -10.47
N VAL A 316 -19.64 -15.13 -9.49
CA VAL A 316 -19.31 -13.69 -9.50
C VAL A 316 -17.79 -13.53 -9.40
N ARG A 317 -17.19 -12.93 -10.43
CA ARG A 317 -15.75 -12.70 -10.47
C ARG A 317 -15.37 -11.37 -9.81
N PHE A 318 -14.39 -11.42 -8.95
CA PHE A 318 -13.77 -10.27 -8.29
C PHE A 318 -12.30 -10.17 -8.71
N ARG A 319 -11.81 -8.96 -8.86
CA ARG A 319 -10.40 -8.70 -9.22
C ARG A 319 -9.43 -9.09 -8.10
N THR A 320 -9.89 -9.17 -6.86
CA THR A 320 -9.06 -9.49 -5.70
C THR A 320 -9.82 -10.33 -4.67
N PRO A 321 -9.13 -11.16 -3.88
CA PRO A 321 -9.74 -11.88 -2.75
C PRO A 321 -10.42 -10.95 -1.74
N SER A 322 -9.89 -9.73 -1.52
CA SER A 322 -10.50 -8.75 -0.61
C SER A 322 -11.84 -8.24 -1.12
N GLY A 323 -11.97 -7.94 -2.42
CA GLY A 323 -13.25 -7.57 -3.01
C GLY A 323 -14.31 -8.66 -2.88
N ALA A 324 -13.93 -9.93 -3.11
CA ALA A 324 -14.79 -11.08 -2.91
C ALA A 324 -15.22 -11.26 -1.44
N ALA A 325 -14.28 -11.07 -0.50
CA ALA A 325 -14.57 -11.18 0.93
C ALA A 325 -15.52 -10.07 1.41
N ILE A 326 -15.31 -8.83 0.98
CA ILE A 326 -16.20 -7.70 1.27
C ILE A 326 -17.63 -7.97 0.77
N PHE A 327 -17.77 -8.51 -0.44
CA PHE A 327 -19.07 -8.92 -0.99
C PHE A 327 -19.75 -9.99 -0.12
N CYS A 328 -19.00 -11.01 0.32
CA CYS A 328 -19.56 -12.08 1.14
C CYS A 328 -19.88 -11.64 2.57
N ILE A 329 -19.08 -10.78 3.18
CA ILE A 329 -19.15 -10.43 4.61
C ILE A 329 -20.05 -9.22 4.87
N GLY A 330 -20.08 -8.24 3.96
CA GLY A 330 -20.77 -6.96 4.17
C GLY A 330 -20.03 -6.03 5.12
N GLY A 331 -18.72 -6.06 5.11
CA GLY A 331 -17.85 -5.23 5.95
C GLY A 331 -16.40 -5.28 5.51
N SER A 332 -15.56 -4.47 6.13
CA SER A 332 -14.12 -4.47 5.86
C SER A 332 -13.51 -5.83 6.18
N SER A 333 -12.72 -6.37 5.25
CA SER A 333 -12.12 -7.70 5.34
C SER A 333 -10.81 -7.76 4.57
N ASN A 334 -9.85 -8.48 5.14
CA ASN A 334 -8.64 -8.85 4.41
C ASN A 334 -8.83 -10.23 3.75
N GLY A 335 -9.36 -10.22 2.52
CA GLY A 335 -9.64 -11.46 1.80
C GLY A 335 -8.42 -12.36 1.59
N TRP A 336 -7.21 -11.83 1.63
CA TRP A 336 -5.99 -12.64 1.52
C TRP A 336 -5.77 -13.56 2.73
N THR A 337 -6.30 -13.19 3.89
CA THR A 337 -6.24 -13.99 5.13
C THR A 337 -7.54 -14.71 5.43
N ASP A 338 -8.68 -14.16 4.99
CA ASP A 338 -10.00 -14.69 5.31
C ASP A 338 -10.42 -15.84 4.38
N TRP A 339 -10.05 -15.80 3.10
CA TRP A 339 -10.15 -16.93 2.19
C TRP A 339 -9.03 -17.93 2.45
N LYS A 340 -9.37 -19.21 2.56
CA LYS A 340 -8.44 -20.30 2.85
C LYS A 340 -8.56 -21.41 1.83
N ASP A 341 -7.45 -22.08 1.51
CA ASP A 341 -7.44 -23.26 0.67
C ASP A 341 -8.02 -24.49 1.39
N ARG A 342 -8.01 -25.66 0.74
CA ARG A 342 -8.50 -26.92 1.31
C ARG A 342 -7.73 -27.37 2.55
N ASP A 343 -6.48 -26.94 2.68
CA ASP A 343 -5.60 -27.27 3.81
C ASP A 343 -5.63 -26.20 4.90
N ASN A 344 -6.64 -25.28 4.83
CA ASN A 344 -6.84 -24.15 5.76
C ASN A 344 -5.69 -23.12 5.77
N ASN A 345 -4.85 -23.07 4.71
CA ASN A 345 -3.86 -22.02 4.56
C ASN A 345 -4.51 -20.78 3.92
N PRO A 346 -4.17 -19.57 4.38
CA PRO A 346 -4.68 -18.34 3.79
C PRO A 346 -4.11 -18.09 2.39
N LEU A 347 -4.89 -17.41 1.53
CA LEU A 347 -4.52 -17.17 0.11
C LEU A 347 -3.28 -16.29 -0.07
N ASN A 348 -2.85 -15.54 0.96
CA ASN A 348 -1.60 -14.77 0.89
C ASN A 348 -0.35 -15.65 0.63
N LYS A 349 -0.41 -16.97 0.92
CA LYS A 349 0.61 -17.96 0.56
C LYS A 349 0.84 -18.07 -0.95
N TYR A 350 -0.18 -17.77 -1.76
CA TYR A 350 -0.18 -17.88 -3.21
C TYR A 350 -0.06 -16.53 -3.91
N ARG A 351 0.18 -15.48 -3.14
CA ARG A 351 0.39 -14.14 -3.68
C ARG A 351 1.80 -14.04 -4.26
N ASN A 352 1.88 -13.87 -5.58
CA ASN A 352 3.13 -13.58 -6.29
C ASN A 352 3.59 -12.15 -6.05
#